data_e35e3f6ec2ac6b11f755e2b84452a32b
#
_entry.id   e35e3f6ec2ac6b11f755e2b84452a32b
#
_cell.length_a   1.000
_cell.length_b   1.000
_cell.length_c   1.000
_cell.angle_alpha   90.00
_cell.angle_beta   90.00
_cell.angle_gamma   90.00
#
_symmetry.space_group_name_H-M   'P 1'
#
loop_
_entity.id
_entity.type
_entity.pdbx_description
1 polymer ?
#
loop_
_entity_poly.entity_id
_entity_poly.type
_entity_poly.pdbx_seq_one_letter_code
_entity_poly.pdbx_strand_id
1 'polypeptide(L)'
;MPKNNSKPLMVYNSLTDKKEEFTPINKGNVGMYVCGPTVYSESHIGNLRTFVVFDLIIRFLKSQGYKVRYIRNITDVGHLEDDGEDRIAKKAKLENVEPMEIATRYTNDFKEQLRQLNCLHPDIEPLASGHIVEQIQSIEKIIAKGYAYEAKGSVYFDIDKFRKSYTYGKLSNRNIDDLISNTRELKSQKDKKNSFDFALWKKADSKHIMKWSSPWGDGFPGWHLECTTMSQKYLGENFDIHGGGMDLKFPHHDCEIAQSEAIYGNQPANYWIHTNMLTSNKKKMSKSTGNILLLTDLINDGYFANAIRLFLLSAHYRSVLDFNKKALDDANSLASRFFDTYHNLNIIDIELKSNELNDVNNKKPQISRKELENIDVDCKNALLDDFNTPKFISELIKLSKTIDKIVNKKLNINKGNLEYLNEIFMKHLDILGFDLLDQYMLYSQIEREAKFGLQFSMEKSGELLDIIEKIRSKARAIADYDTSDFIRDELSKLGYEIQDKD
;
A
#
# COMPACT_ATOMS: atom_id res chain seq x y z
N MET A 1 -9.54 34.16 7.63
CA MET A 1 -8.88 32.85 7.66
C MET A 1 -8.26 32.71 9.03
N PRO A 2 -8.61 31.71 9.85
CA PRO A 2 -7.93 31.50 11.13
C PRO A 2 -6.47 31.12 10.83
N LYS A 3 -5.53 31.72 11.54
CA LYS A 3 -4.11 31.33 11.51
C LYS A 3 -4.02 29.90 11.99
N ASN A 4 -3.87 28.95 11.06
CA ASN A 4 -3.72 27.53 11.39
C ASN A 4 -2.30 27.36 11.98
N ASN A 5 -2.20 27.28 13.30
CA ASN A 5 -0.98 26.99 14.04
C ASN A 5 -0.57 25.50 13.90
N SER A 6 -0.87 24.86 12.76
CA SER A 6 -0.44 23.50 12.51
C SER A 6 1.06 23.48 12.16
N LYS A 7 1.78 22.56 12.76
CA LYS A 7 3.17 22.29 12.39
C LYS A 7 3.26 21.95 10.90
N PRO A 8 4.34 22.33 10.21
CA PRO A 8 4.54 21.92 8.83
C PRO A 8 4.72 20.39 8.74
N LEU A 9 4.37 19.81 7.61
CA LEU A 9 4.71 18.43 7.31
C LEU A 9 6.20 18.33 7.03
N MET A 10 6.91 17.58 7.85
CA MET A 10 8.32 17.25 7.67
C MET A 10 8.42 15.87 7.02
N VAL A 11 9.24 15.73 5.97
CA VAL A 11 9.46 14.48 5.23
C VAL A 11 10.95 14.22 5.12
N TYR A 12 11.38 13.01 5.47
CA TYR A 12 12.77 12.62 5.22
C TYR A 12 12.97 12.34 3.72
N ASN A 13 13.84 13.15 3.12
CA ASN A 13 14.19 13.02 1.72
C ASN A 13 15.47 12.19 1.56
N SER A 14 15.37 11.01 0.95
CA SER A 14 16.52 10.13 0.72
C SER A 14 17.59 10.72 -0.20
N LEU A 15 17.24 11.76 -0.97
CA LEU A 15 18.16 12.44 -1.87
C LEU A 15 19.12 13.37 -1.11
N THR A 16 18.60 14.09 -0.11
CA THR A 16 19.37 15.04 0.69
C THR A 16 19.82 14.45 2.01
N ASP A 17 19.31 13.26 2.36
CA ASP A 17 19.55 12.55 3.63
C ASP A 17 19.12 13.34 4.87
N LYS A 18 18.06 14.17 4.73
CA LYS A 18 17.55 15.09 5.76
C LYS A 18 16.03 15.09 5.83
N LYS A 19 15.51 15.48 7.00
CA LYS A 19 14.11 15.89 7.12
C LYS A 19 13.95 17.33 6.60
N GLU A 20 13.01 17.51 5.68
CA GLU A 20 12.71 18.77 5.03
C GLU A 20 11.22 19.09 5.16
N GLU A 21 10.88 20.37 5.15
CA GLU A 21 9.48 20.79 5.06
C GLU A 21 8.93 20.42 3.68
N PHE A 22 7.81 19.70 3.67
CA PHE A 22 7.15 19.31 2.42
C PHE A 22 6.45 20.52 1.79
N THR A 23 6.91 20.89 0.62
CA THR A 23 6.32 21.93 -0.20
C THR A 23 6.01 21.36 -1.59
N PRO A 24 4.73 21.19 -1.96
CA PRO A 24 4.39 20.69 -3.29
C PRO A 24 4.70 21.71 -4.38
N ILE A 25 5.06 21.25 -5.57
CA ILE A 25 5.31 22.07 -6.76
C ILE A 25 4.10 22.93 -7.08
N ASN A 26 2.91 22.31 -7.04
CA ASN A 26 1.66 23.00 -7.27
C ASN A 26 0.84 23.04 -5.97
N LYS A 27 0.59 24.22 -5.44
CA LYS A 27 -0.13 24.42 -4.19
C LYS A 27 -1.43 23.62 -4.14
N GLY A 28 -1.57 22.77 -3.12
CA GLY A 28 -2.75 21.94 -2.90
C GLY A 28 -2.83 20.66 -3.75
N ASN A 29 -1.87 20.43 -4.66
CA ASN A 29 -1.79 19.23 -5.49
C ASN A 29 -0.47 18.52 -5.25
N VAL A 30 -0.47 17.18 -5.24
CA VAL A 30 0.73 16.35 -5.04
C VAL A 30 0.76 15.29 -6.14
N GLY A 31 1.82 15.30 -6.95
CA GLY A 31 2.14 14.23 -7.89
C GLY A 31 2.99 13.17 -7.19
N MET A 32 2.53 11.93 -7.17
CA MET A 32 3.24 10.82 -6.52
C MET A 32 3.37 9.63 -7.46
N TYR A 33 4.59 9.16 -7.66
CA TYR A 33 4.89 7.93 -8.35
C TYR A 33 5.50 6.91 -7.38
N VAL A 34 4.97 5.70 -7.36
CA VAL A 34 5.53 4.59 -6.56
C VAL A 34 5.84 3.43 -7.48
N CYS A 35 7.09 2.98 -7.49
CA CYS A 35 7.49 1.82 -8.26
C CYS A 35 6.68 0.59 -7.84
N GLY A 36 6.04 -0.03 -8.82
CA GLY A 36 5.20 -1.20 -8.64
C GLY A 36 5.97 -2.53 -8.65
N PRO A 37 5.27 -3.65 -8.56
CA PRO A 37 5.89 -4.97 -8.53
C PRO A 37 6.31 -5.45 -9.92
N THR A 38 7.31 -6.35 -9.95
CA THR A 38 7.53 -7.24 -11.10
C THR A 38 6.66 -8.48 -10.93
N VAL A 39 5.75 -8.71 -11.88
CA VAL A 39 4.66 -9.67 -11.77
C VAL A 39 5.03 -11.06 -12.32
N TYR A 40 6.00 -11.72 -11.71
CA TYR A 40 6.41 -13.11 -12.04
C TYR A 40 6.10 -14.13 -10.95
N SER A 41 5.65 -13.67 -9.79
CA SER A 41 5.29 -14.50 -8.65
C SER A 41 4.45 -13.72 -7.66
N GLU A 42 3.74 -14.42 -6.78
CA GLU A 42 3.01 -13.83 -5.66
C GLU A 42 3.90 -12.92 -4.82
N SER A 43 3.35 -11.77 -4.41
CA SER A 43 4.03 -10.80 -3.56
C SER A 43 4.00 -11.28 -2.10
N HIS A 44 5.16 -11.25 -1.45
CA HIS A 44 5.23 -11.51 -0.01
C HIS A 44 4.93 -10.25 0.80
N ILE A 45 4.61 -10.39 2.10
CA ILE A 45 4.23 -9.26 2.97
C ILE A 45 5.31 -8.17 3.04
N GLY A 46 6.59 -8.50 2.81
CA GLY A 46 7.66 -7.52 2.72
C GLY A 46 7.55 -6.58 1.52
N ASN A 47 7.06 -7.07 0.37
CA ASN A 47 6.75 -6.24 -0.78
C ASN A 47 5.51 -5.38 -0.49
N LEU A 48 4.47 -5.99 0.09
CA LEU A 48 3.21 -5.31 0.41
C LEU A 48 3.39 -4.17 1.43
N ARG A 49 4.40 -4.26 2.32
CA ARG A 49 4.74 -3.19 3.27
C ARG A 49 4.90 -1.83 2.60
N THR A 50 5.61 -1.79 1.47
CA THR A 50 5.82 -0.56 0.72
C THR A 50 4.48 0.08 0.34
N PHE A 51 3.58 -0.69 -0.22
CA PHE A 51 2.28 -0.17 -0.68
C PHE A 51 1.36 0.22 0.47
N VAL A 52 1.37 -0.51 1.59
CA VAL A 52 0.64 -0.15 2.81
C VAL A 52 1.16 1.16 3.41
N VAL A 53 2.47 1.39 3.43
CA VAL A 53 3.07 2.65 3.88
C VAL A 53 2.66 3.81 2.98
N PHE A 54 2.76 3.65 1.65
CA PHE A 54 2.37 4.71 0.71
C PHE A 54 0.86 4.97 0.73
N ASP A 55 0.03 3.95 0.96
CA ASP A 55 -1.40 4.13 1.17
C ASP A 55 -1.70 5.03 2.37
N LEU A 56 -1.03 4.80 3.51
CA LEU A 56 -1.16 5.67 4.68
C LEU A 56 -0.71 7.11 4.36
N ILE A 57 0.42 7.28 3.66
CA ILE A 57 0.92 8.60 3.23
C ILE A 57 -0.13 9.32 2.37
N ILE A 58 -0.72 8.61 1.40
CA ILE A 58 -1.75 9.16 0.51
C ILE A 58 -2.99 9.57 1.30
N ARG A 59 -3.50 8.69 2.19
CA ARG A 59 -4.66 8.98 3.04
C ARG A 59 -4.38 10.20 3.94
N PHE A 60 -3.20 10.26 4.54
CA PHE A 60 -2.81 11.40 5.36
C PHE A 60 -2.73 12.69 4.55
N LEU A 61 -2.08 12.71 3.39
CA LEU A 61 -2.02 13.89 2.52
C LEU A 61 -3.43 14.34 2.11
N LYS A 62 -4.30 13.42 1.72
CA LYS A 62 -5.72 13.72 1.41
C LYS A 62 -6.45 14.31 2.62
N SER A 63 -6.21 13.80 3.83
CA SER A 63 -6.80 14.35 5.07
C SER A 63 -6.31 15.76 5.41
N GLN A 64 -5.14 16.16 4.89
CA GLN A 64 -4.63 17.53 5.00
C GLN A 64 -5.13 18.47 3.88
N GLY A 65 -6.02 17.98 3.01
CA GLY A 65 -6.64 18.75 1.93
C GLY A 65 -5.86 18.75 0.62
N TYR A 66 -4.80 17.96 0.48
CA TYR A 66 -4.10 17.81 -0.79
C TYR A 66 -4.90 16.93 -1.76
N LYS A 67 -4.91 17.31 -3.03
CA LYS A 67 -5.33 16.44 -4.14
C LYS A 67 -4.10 15.64 -4.57
N VAL A 68 -4.08 14.36 -4.27
CA VAL A 68 -2.96 13.46 -4.60
C VAL A 68 -3.28 12.75 -5.91
N ARG A 69 -2.41 12.91 -6.91
CA ARG A 69 -2.40 12.11 -8.14
C ARG A 69 -1.39 10.99 -7.98
N TYR A 70 -1.89 9.80 -7.70
CA TYR A 70 -1.10 8.62 -7.40
C TYR A 70 -0.95 7.72 -8.63
N ILE A 71 0.29 7.49 -9.05
CA ILE A 71 0.67 6.60 -10.15
C ILE A 71 1.47 5.43 -9.57
N ARG A 72 1.15 4.21 -10.01
CA ARG A 72 1.91 2.99 -9.68
C ARG A 72 1.96 2.11 -10.91
N ASN A 73 3.15 1.75 -11.36
CA ASN A 73 3.28 0.88 -12.53
C ASN A 73 3.14 -0.61 -12.17
N ILE A 74 3.01 -1.41 -13.22
CA ILE A 74 3.23 -2.86 -13.20
C ILE A 74 4.38 -3.16 -14.15
N THR A 75 5.44 -3.78 -13.63
CA THR A 75 6.57 -4.27 -14.43
C THR A 75 6.24 -5.67 -14.94
N ASP A 76 5.74 -5.72 -16.15
CA ASP A 76 5.32 -6.94 -16.84
C ASP A 76 6.29 -7.36 -17.96
N VAL A 77 7.47 -6.72 -18.05
CA VAL A 77 8.55 -7.00 -19.01
C VAL A 77 9.90 -6.47 -18.52
N GLY A 78 11.00 -6.98 -19.06
CA GLY A 78 12.32 -6.32 -18.97
C GLY A 78 13.13 -6.59 -17.68
N HIS A 79 12.62 -7.35 -16.74
CA HIS A 79 13.35 -7.67 -15.52
C HIS A 79 14.21 -8.92 -15.67
N LEU A 80 15.46 -8.71 -16.10
CA LEU A 80 16.43 -9.80 -16.36
C LEU A 80 17.02 -10.37 -15.07
N GLU A 81 17.24 -11.68 -15.06
CA GLU A 81 18.07 -12.38 -14.08
C GLU A 81 19.57 -12.37 -14.49
N ASP A 82 20.42 -12.89 -13.61
CA ASP A 82 21.88 -12.96 -13.83
C ASP A 82 22.27 -13.77 -15.07
N ASP A 83 21.44 -14.71 -15.51
CA ASP A 83 21.62 -15.53 -16.71
C ASP A 83 21.19 -14.79 -18.00
N GLY A 84 20.56 -13.62 -17.88
CA GLY A 84 20.09 -12.80 -18.98
C GLY A 84 18.68 -13.16 -19.46
N GLU A 85 17.98 -14.11 -18.80
CA GLU A 85 16.58 -14.41 -19.08
C GLU A 85 15.63 -13.45 -18.32
N ASP A 86 14.51 -13.09 -18.95
CA ASP A 86 13.42 -12.36 -18.29
C ASP A 86 12.70 -13.28 -17.29
N ARG A 87 12.43 -12.77 -16.08
CA ARG A 87 11.82 -13.55 -14.98
C ARG A 87 10.45 -14.09 -15.35
N ILE A 88 9.63 -13.30 -16.05
CA ILE A 88 8.29 -13.69 -16.47
C ILE A 88 8.37 -14.78 -17.53
N ALA A 89 9.25 -14.60 -18.55
CA ALA A 89 9.46 -15.59 -19.58
C ALA A 89 10.00 -16.91 -19.02
N LYS A 90 10.92 -16.86 -18.05
CA LYS A 90 11.45 -18.06 -17.36
C LYS A 90 10.36 -18.79 -16.60
N LYS A 91 9.50 -18.07 -15.87
CA LYS A 91 8.36 -18.65 -15.15
C LYS A 91 7.36 -19.30 -16.12
N ALA A 92 7.05 -18.62 -17.23
CA ALA A 92 6.16 -19.11 -18.26
C ALA A 92 6.65 -20.43 -18.89
N LYS A 93 7.95 -20.53 -19.19
CA LYS A 93 8.56 -21.78 -19.66
C LYS A 93 8.42 -22.92 -18.65
N LEU A 94 8.63 -22.65 -17.36
CA LEU A 94 8.49 -23.66 -16.29
C LEU A 94 7.06 -24.17 -16.15
N GLU A 95 6.08 -23.31 -16.37
CA GLU A 95 4.65 -23.67 -16.25
C GLU A 95 4.02 -24.07 -17.59
N ASN A 96 4.77 -23.97 -18.70
CA ASN A 96 4.31 -24.24 -20.07
C ASN A 96 3.08 -23.39 -20.47
N VAL A 97 3.15 -22.09 -20.20
CA VAL A 97 2.11 -21.07 -20.51
C VAL A 97 2.76 -19.89 -21.21
N GLU A 98 1.95 -18.95 -21.73
CA GLU A 98 2.43 -17.71 -22.31
C GLU A 98 2.89 -16.72 -21.24
N PRO A 99 3.96 -15.91 -21.48
CA PRO A 99 4.43 -14.92 -20.50
C PRO A 99 3.35 -13.95 -20.03
N MET A 100 2.43 -13.54 -20.92
CA MET A 100 1.32 -12.65 -20.56
C MET A 100 0.29 -13.29 -19.63
N GLU A 101 0.16 -14.63 -19.64
CA GLU A 101 -0.68 -15.33 -18.67
C GLU A 101 -0.08 -15.22 -17.26
N ILE A 102 1.25 -15.38 -17.13
CA ILE A 102 1.97 -15.17 -15.88
C ILE A 102 1.80 -13.74 -15.38
N ALA A 103 2.07 -12.76 -16.26
CA ALA A 103 1.95 -11.35 -15.92
C ALA A 103 0.53 -10.98 -15.48
N THR A 104 -0.48 -11.45 -16.19
CA THR A 104 -1.90 -11.19 -15.87
C THR A 104 -2.29 -11.82 -14.53
N ARG A 105 -1.93 -13.09 -14.30
CA ARG A 105 -2.22 -13.81 -13.05
C ARG A 105 -1.67 -13.05 -11.84
N TYR A 106 -0.37 -12.80 -11.81
CA TYR A 106 0.26 -12.15 -10.67
C TYR A 106 -0.05 -10.67 -10.53
N THR A 107 -0.45 -10.00 -11.61
CA THR A 107 -1.04 -8.66 -11.52
C THR A 107 -2.37 -8.68 -10.77
N ASN A 108 -3.25 -9.64 -11.09
CA ASN A 108 -4.54 -9.79 -10.42
C ASN A 108 -4.35 -10.20 -8.95
N ASP A 109 -3.45 -11.15 -8.67
CA ASP A 109 -3.11 -11.58 -7.31
C ASP A 109 -2.61 -10.38 -6.47
N PHE A 110 -1.71 -9.57 -7.02
CA PHE A 110 -1.20 -8.38 -6.35
C PHE A 110 -2.29 -7.34 -6.06
N LYS A 111 -3.17 -7.09 -7.02
CA LYS A 111 -4.31 -6.18 -6.83
C LYS A 111 -5.26 -6.68 -5.75
N GLU A 112 -5.55 -7.96 -5.74
CA GLU A 112 -6.40 -8.59 -4.73
C GLU A 112 -5.76 -8.52 -3.33
N GLN A 113 -4.46 -8.80 -3.20
CA GLN A 113 -3.74 -8.65 -1.94
C GLN A 113 -3.82 -7.21 -1.40
N LEU A 114 -3.68 -6.20 -2.26
CA LEU A 114 -3.81 -4.80 -1.85
C LEU A 114 -5.24 -4.41 -1.50
N ARG A 115 -6.24 -4.99 -2.19
CA ARG A 115 -7.66 -4.81 -1.85
C ARG A 115 -7.96 -5.39 -0.46
N GLN A 116 -7.48 -6.59 -0.17
CA GLN A 116 -7.61 -7.22 1.16
C GLN A 116 -6.97 -6.39 2.27
N LEU A 117 -5.83 -5.74 1.98
CA LEU A 117 -5.18 -4.80 2.90
C LEU A 117 -5.80 -3.40 2.89
N ASN A 118 -6.95 -3.20 2.25
CA ASN A 118 -7.65 -1.91 2.13
C ASN A 118 -6.76 -0.77 1.62
N CYS A 119 -5.86 -1.06 0.67
CA CYS A 119 -5.06 -0.03 0.02
C CYS A 119 -5.84 0.65 -1.10
N LEU A 120 -5.73 1.96 -1.19
CA LEU A 120 -6.34 2.77 -2.24
C LEU A 120 -5.80 2.37 -3.63
N HIS A 121 -6.67 2.38 -4.62
CA HIS A 121 -6.25 2.20 -6.01
C HIS A 121 -5.45 3.41 -6.48
N PRO A 122 -4.42 3.22 -7.34
CA PRO A 122 -3.78 4.34 -8.01
C PRO A 122 -4.75 4.99 -9.01
N ASP A 123 -4.57 6.29 -9.27
CA ASP A 123 -5.33 7.00 -10.29
C ASP A 123 -4.98 6.49 -11.70
N ILE A 124 -3.73 6.08 -11.91
CA ILE A 124 -3.25 5.44 -13.14
C ILE A 124 -2.31 4.30 -12.76
N GLU A 125 -2.52 3.12 -13.38
CA GLU A 125 -1.66 1.95 -13.17
C GLU A 125 -1.14 1.45 -14.54
N PRO A 126 -0.07 2.09 -15.06
CA PRO A 126 0.45 1.78 -16.37
C PRO A 126 1.24 0.46 -16.38
N LEU A 127 1.08 -0.32 -17.47
CA LEU A 127 1.90 -1.49 -17.76
C LEU A 127 3.17 -1.08 -18.52
N ALA A 128 4.32 -1.65 -18.18
CA ALA A 128 5.57 -1.40 -18.91
C ALA A 128 5.47 -1.82 -20.36
N SER A 129 4.87 -2.99 -20.66
CA SER A 129 4.61 -3.46 -22.02
C SER A 129 3.69 -2.55 -22.84
N GLY A 130 2.78 -1.84 -22.18
CA GLY A 130 1.89 -0.86 -22.81
C GLY A 130 2.56 0.47 -23.16
N HIS A 131 3.83 0.67 -22.81
CA HIS A 131 4.57 1.93 -22.97
C HIS A 131 5.87 1.77 -23.79
N ILE A 132 5.94 0.76 -24.62
CA ILE A 132 7.15 0.46 -25.43
C ILE A 132 7.51 1.61 -26.37
N VAL A 133 6.52 2.24 -26.99
CA VAL A 133 6.75 3.36 -27.92
C VAL A 133 7.40 4.55 -27.19
N GLU A 134 6.89 4.90 -26.02
CA GLU A 134 7.42 6.00 -25.21
C GLU A 134 8.81 5.67 -24.65
N GLN A 135 9.06 4.42 -24.32
CA GLN A 135 10.39 3.97 -23.89
C GLN A 135 11.41 4.07 -25.03
N ILE A 136 11.06 3.65 -26.24
CA ILE A 136 11.91 3.82 -27.44
C ILE A 136 12.20 5.31 -27.67
N GLN A 137 11.19 6.18 -27.62
CA GLN A 137 11.37 7.63 -27.75
C GLN A 137 12.28 8.22 -26.67
N SER A 138 12.21 7.72 -25.45
CA SER A 138 13.10 8.13 -24.36
C SER A 138 14.56 7.71 -24.64
N ILE A 139 14.77 6.51 -25.15
CA ILE A 139 16.12 6.05 -25.57
C ILE A 139 16.67 6.91 -26.69
N GLU A 140 15.88 7.22 -27.72
CA GLU A 140 16.27 8.08 -28.80
C GLU A 140 16.73 9.47 -28.33
N LYS A 141 15.99 10.06 -27.34
CA LYS A 141 16.40 11.32 -26.71
C LYS A 141 17.73 11.19 -25.96
N ILE A 142 17.96 10.11 -25.21
CA ILE A 142 19.22 9.88 -24.50
C ILE A 142 20.38 9.71 -25.49
N ILE A 143 20.18 8.99 -26.58
CA ILE A 143 21.17 8.84 -27.67
C ILE A 143 21.48 10.21 -28.31
N ALA A 144 20.44 10.97 -28.66
CA ALA A 144 20.61 12.30 -29.31
C ALA A 144 21.36 13.28 -28.40
N LYS A 145 21.21 13.19 -27.07
CA LYS A 145 21.98 13.95 -26.07
C LYS A 145 23.40 13.38 -25.88
N GLY A 146 23.67 12.21 -26.46
CA GLY A 146 24.95 11.55 -26.45
C GLY A 146 25.29 10.80 -25.17
N TYR A 147 24.31 10.47 -24.32
CA TYR A 147 24.50 9.70 -23.08
C TYR A 147 24.19 8.21 -23.23
N ALA A 148 23.95 7.74 -24.46
CA ALA A 148 23.81 6.31 -24.75
C ALA A 148 24.51 5.92 -26.03
N TYR A 149 24.80 4.63 -26.20
CA TYR A 149 25.40 4.04 -27.37
C TYR A 149 24.79 2.69 -27.72
N GLU A 150 24.77 2.39 -29.00
CA GLU A 150 24.38 1.08 -29.50
C GLU A 150 25.58 0.12 -29.53
N ALA A 151 25.35 -1.13 -29.17
CA ALA A 151 26.29 -2.22 -29.29
C ALA A 151 25.56 -3.52 -29.65
N LYS A 152 25.81 -4.05 -30.84
CA LYS A 152 25.28 -5.32 -31.36
C LYS A 152 23.75 -5.45 -31.26
N GLY A 153 23.03 -4.35 -31.48
CA GLY A 153 21.56 -4.29 -31.44
C GLY A 153 20.98 -4.11 -30.02
N SER A 154 21.80 -3.90 -29.01
CA SER A 154 21.41 -3.42 -27.68
C SER A 154 21.83 -1.97 -27.51
N VAL A 155 21.13 -1.22 -26.64
CA VAL A 155 21.48 0.17 -26.30
C VAL A 155 21.80 0.24 -24.82
N TYR A 156 22.92 0.88 -24.51
CA TYR A 156 23.40 1.05 -23.14
C TYR A 156 23.54 2.52 -22.78
N PHE A 157 23.25 2.87 -21.53
CA PHE A 157 23.53 4.17 -20.97
C PHE A 157 25.03 4.29 -20.68
N ASP A 158 25.67 5.36 -21.17
CA ASP A 158 27.09 5.65 -21.02
C ASP A 158 27.35 6.46 -19.76
N ILE A 159 27.64 5.77 -18.66
CA ILE A 159 27.85 6.41 -17.36
C ILE A 159 29.10 7.31 -17.37
N ASP A 160 30.19 6.92 -18.03
CA ASP A 160 31.40 7.74 -18.11
C ASP A 160 31.15 9.07 -18.80
N LYS A 161 30.34 9.06 -19.84
CA LYS A 161 29.97 10.28 -20.56
C LYS A 161 29.01 11.15 -19.72
N PHE A 162 28.06 10.54 -19.07
CA PHE A 162 27.11 11.22 -18.17
C PHE A 162 27.82 11.93 -17.01
N ARG A 163 28.80 11.28 -16.39
CA ARG A 163 29.59 11.81 -15.26
C ARG A 163 30.38 13.08 -15.58
N LYS A 164 30.60 13.39 -16.83
CA LYS A 164 31.26 14.65 -17.23
C LYS A 164 30.38 15.88 -16.99
N SER A 165 29.08 15.71 -16.90
CA SER A 165 28.10 16.79 -16.74
C SER A 165 27.24 16.67 -15.49
N TYR A 166 27.04 15.45 -14.97
CA TYR A 166 26.16 15.13 -13.86
C TYR A 166 26.82 14.17 -12.84
N THR A 167 26.22 14.00 -11.69
CA THR A 167 26.67 13.05 -10.67
C THR A 167 25.80 11.79 -10.71
N TYR A 168 26.38 10.62 -11.02
CA TYR A 168 25.72 9.33 -10.91
C TYR A 168 25.85 8.78 -9.47
N GLY A 169 24.81 8.13 -8.97
CA GLY A 169 24.81 7.53 -7.64
C GLY A 169 24.53 8.53 -6.51
N LYS A 170 24.03 9.73 -6.81
CA LYS A 170 23.79 10.79 -5.81
C LYS A 170 22.69 10.45 -4.82
N LEU A 171 21.71 9.62 -5.19
CA LEU A 171 20.64 9.18 -4.29
C LEU A 171 21.15 8.14 -3.29
N SER A 172 21.94 7.18 -3.75
CA SER A 172 22.49 6.12 -2.89
C SER A 172 23.75 6.50 -2.15
N ASN A 173 24.35 7.65 -2.46
CA ASN A 173 25.70 8.07 -2.00
C ASN A 173 26.79 7.03 -2.32
N ARG A 174 26.62 6.27 -3.42
CA ARG A 174 27.59 5.28 -3.87
C ARG A 174 28.58 5.88 -4.84
N ASN A 175 29.86 5.60 -4.60
CA ASN A 175 30.91 5.90 -5.54
C ASN A 175 30.98 4.83 -6.64
N ILE A 176 31.38 5.20 -7.86
CA ILE A 176 31.55 4.25 -8.97
C ILE A 176 32.62 3.21 -8.68
N ASP A 177 33.64 3.55 -7.92
CA ASP A 177 34.67 2.59 -7.52
C ASP A 177 34.07 1.45 -6.67
N ASP A 178 33.04 1.73 -5.84
CA ASP A 178 32.24 0.72 -5.15
C ASP A 178 31.43 -0.14 -6.12
N LEU A 179 30.99 0.43 -7.24
CA LEU A 179 30.26 -0.29 -8.28
C LEU A 179 31.17 -1.22 -9.05
N ILE A 180 32.35 -0.79 -9.43
CA ILE A 180 33.35 -1.59 -10.13
C ILE A 180 33.77 -2.80 -9.27
N SER A 181 33.98 -2.60 -7.98
CA SER A 181 34.37 -3.66 -7.05
C SER A 181 33.29 -4.72 -6.82
N ASN A 182 32.01 -4.36 -7.02
CA ASN A 182 30.83 -5.24 -6.78
C ASN A 182 30.18 -5.77 -8.06
N THR A 183 30.61 -5.34 -9.26
CA THR A 183 30.10 -5.89 -10.52
C THR A 183 30.71 -7.26 -10.79
N ARG A 184 29.90 -8.31 -10.60
CA ARG A 184 30.24 -9.65 -11.12
C ARG A 184 30.28 -9.56 -12.66
N GLU A 185 31.33 -10.10 -13.27
CA GLU A 185 31.40 -10.29 -14.72
C GLU A 185 30.30 -11.29 -15.16
N LEU A 186 29.15 -10.75 -15.54
CA LEU A 186 28.07 -11.58 -16.10
C LEU A 186 28.34 -11.83 -17.58
N LYS A 187 28.16 -13.05 -18.02
CA LYS A 187 28.36 -13.46 -19.44
C LYS A 187 27.54 -12.61 -20.43
N SER A 188 26.42 -12.05 -19.99
CA SER A 188 25.51 -11.18 -20.75
C SER A 188 26.01 -9.73 -20.93
N GLN A 189 27.19 -9.37 -20.38
CA GLN A 189 27.68 -7.98 -20.33
C GLN A 189 28.86 -7.69 -21.28
N LYS A 190 29.27 -8.66 -22.13
CA LYS A 190 30.45 -8.55 -23.01
C LYS A 190 30.37 -7.42 -24.05
N ASP A 191 29.20 -6.87 -24.27
CA ASP A 191 28.96 -5.84 -25.30
C ASP A 191 28.97 -4.41 -24.73
N LYS A 192 29.14 -4.26 -23.41
CA LYS A 192 29.24 -2.94 -22.75
C LYS A 192 30.62 -2.35 -22.90
N LYS A 193 30.70 -1.01 -23.02
CA LYS A 193 31.99 -0.29 -22.93
C LYS A 193 32.59 -0.39 -21.55
N ASN A 194 31.73 -0.21 -20.52
CA ASN A 194 32.12 -0.32 -19.12
C ASN A 194 31.15 -1.27 -18.38
N SER A 195 31.65 -2.00 -17.40
CA SER A 195 30.84 -2.98 -16.63
C SER A 195 29.67 -2.35 -15.89
N PHE A 196 29.79 -1.08 -15.52
CA PHE A 196 28.77 -0.32 -14.78
C PHE A 196 27.72 0.36 -15.68
N ASP A 197 27.90 0.38 -17.01
CA ASP A 197 26.87 0.85 -17.93
C ASP A 197 25.63 -0.04 -17.81
N PHE A 198 24.43 0.53 -17.92
CA PHE A 198 23.20 -0.24 -17.80
C PHE A 198 22.39 -0.24 -19.10
N ALA A 199 21.62 -1.30 -19.30
CA ALA A 199 20.83 -1.46 -20.51
C ALA A 199 19.63 -0.52 -20.54
N LEU A 200 19.42 0.14 -21.68
CA LEU A 200 18.20 0.86 -22.01
C LEU A 200 17.32 0.03 -22.94
N TRP A 201 17.97 -0.71 -23.90
CA TRP A 201 17.32 -1.67 -24.78
C TRP A 201 18.18 -2.92 -24.89
N LYS A 202 17.59 -4.08 -24.75
CA LYS A 202 18.29 -5.35 -24.92
C LYS A 202 17.79 -6.03 -26.19
N LYS A 203 18.75 -6.44 -27.03
CA LYS A 203 18.45 -7.27 -28.18
C LYS A 203 17.82 -8.59 -27.73
N ALA A 204 16.72 -8.95 -28.35
CA ALA A 204 16.10 -10.25 -28.17
C ALA A 204 16.81 -11.30 -29.03
N ASP A 205 16.95 -12.51 -28.51
CA ASP A 205 17.29 -13.66 -29.33
C ASP A 205 16.05 -14.28 -29.98
N SER A 206 16.25 -15.31 -30.84
CA SER A 206 15.14 -15.98 -31.52
C SER A 206 14.14 -16.66 -30.60
N LYS A 207 14.52 -16.93 -29.36
CA LYS A 207 13.69 -17.64 -28.35
C LYS A 207 12.89 -16.70 -27.46
N HIS A 208 13.19 -15.40 -27.46
CA HIS A 208 12.43 -14.42 -26.68
C HIS A 208 11.05 -14.25 -27.28
N ILE A 209 10.02 -14.52 -26.48
CA ILE A 209 8.61 -14.35 -26.84
C ILE A 209 8.22 -12.87 -26.71
N MET A 210 8.58 -12.24 -25.57
CA MET A 210 8.29 -10.83 -25.29
C MET A 210 9.36 -9.95 -25.92
N LYS A 211 9.13 -9.52 -27.14
CA LYS A 211 10.02 -8.62 -27.90
C LYS A 211 9.23 -7.71 -28.81
N TRP A 212 9.78 -6.55 -29.06
CA TRP A 212 9.19 -5.51 -29.92
C TRP A 212 10.22 -5.00 -30.90
N SER A 213 9.73 -4.57 -32.04
CA SER A 213 10.59 -3.95 -33.06
C SER A 213 10.99 -2.54 -32.61
N SER A 214 12.27 -2.19 -32.85
CA SER A 214 12.83 -0.89 -32.53
C SER A 214 13.81 -0.45 -33.59
N PRO A 215 14.30 0.80 -33.61
CA PRO A 215 15.36 1.26 -34.52
C PRO A 215 16.65 0.44 -34.42
N TRP A 216 16.88 -0.26 -33.30
CA TRP A 216 18.09 -1.08 -33.04
C TRP A 216 17.86 -2.58 -33.31
N GLY A 217 16.67 -2.93 -33.79
CA GLY A 217 16.21 -4.31 -34.00
C GLY A 217 15.24 -4.81 -32.94
N ASP A 218 14.83 -6.09 -33.06
CA ASP A 218 13.93 -6.72 -32.14
C ASP A 218 14.57 -6.85 -30.74
N GLY A 219 13.82 -6.42 -29.70
CA GLY A 219 14.32 -6.40 -28.34
C GLY A 219 13.26 -6.04 -27.31
N PHE A 220 13.71 -5.67 -26.14
CA PHE A 220 12.86 -5.26 -25.01
C PHE A 220 13.56 -4.19 -24.18
N PRO A 221 12.78 -3.34 -23.44
CA PRO A 221 13.36 -2.25 -22.65
C PRO A 221 14.13 -2.76 -21.44
N GLY A 222 15.09 -1.96 -20.99
CA GLY A 222 15.76 -2.16 -19.71
C GLY A 222 14.86 -1.73 -18.54
N TRP A 223 14.90 -2.49 -17.47
CA TRP A 223 14.04 -2.33 -16.28
C TRP A 223 13.97 -0.91 -15.70
N HIS A 224 15.06 -0.14 -15.74
CA HIS A 224 15.11 1.20 -15.14
C HIS A 224 14.38 2.25 -15.97
N LEU A 225 14.22 2.02 -17.27
CA LEU A 225 13.63 3.00 -18.18
C LEU A 225 12.11 3.10 -18.05
N GLU A 226 11.47 2.03 -17.63
CA GLU A 226 10.01 1.94 -17.47
C GLU A 226 9.47 3.06 -16.57
N CYS A 227 9.98 3.12 -15.33
CA CYS A 227 9.53 4.08 -14.34
C CYS A 227 9.87 5.52 -14.75
N THR A 228 11.05 5.76 -15.33
CA THR A 228 11.41 7.07 -15.87
C THR A 228 10.39 7.53 -16.91
N THR A 229 10.07 6.67 -17.87
CA THR A 229 9.18 7.01 -18.98
C THR A 229 7.73 7.20 -18.51
N MET A 230 7.23 6.27 -17.69
CA MET A 230 5.84 6.31 -17.23
C MET A 230 5.58 7.42 -16.21
N SER A 231 6.52 7.68 -15.28
CA SER A 231 6.38 8.78 -14.33
C SER A 231 6.29 10.13 -15.05
N GLN A 232 7.19 10.35 -16.02
CA GLN A 232 7.22 11.59 -16.80
C GLN A 232 6.00 11.77 -17.71
N LYS A 233 5.51 10.69 -18.31
CA LYS A 233 4.29 10.74 -19.13
C LYS A 233 3.08 11.21 -18.35
N TYR A 234 2.93 10.78 -17.11
CA TYR A 234 1.72 11.02 -16.33
C TYR A 234 1.84 12.15 -15.30
N LEU A 235 3.05 12.48 -14.84
CA LEU A 235 3.29 13.52 -13.83
C LEU A 235 4.11 14.71 -14.37
N GLY A 236 4.71 14.58 -15.55
CA GLY A 236 5.59 15.60 -16.14
C GLY A 236 7.06 15.38 -15.80
N GLU A 237 7.91 16.31 -16.27
CA GLU A 237 9.37 16.22 -16.15
C GLU A 237 9.87 16.31 -14.71
N ASN A 238 9.10 16.94 -13.83
CA ASN A 238 9.36 17.05 -12.39
C ASN A 238 8.05 16.94 -11.62
N PHE A 239 8.04 16.12 -10.58
CA PHE A 239 6.88 15.88 -9.71
C PHE A 239 7.30 15.85 -8.23
N ASP A 240 6.33 15.72 -7.31
CA ASP A 240 6.61 15.93 -5.89
C ASP A 240 7.31 14.75 -5.25
N ILE A 241 6.73 13.55 -5.28
CA ILE A 241 7.18 12.40 -4.51
C ILE A 241 7.43 11.19 -5.41
N HIS A 242 8.64 10.63 -5.34
CA HIS A 242 8.98 9.32 -5.89
C HIS A 242 9.22 8.32 -4.76
N GLY A 243 8.59 7.16 -4.84
CA GLY A 243 8.62 6.18 -3.77
C GLY A 243 8.87 4.75 -4.20
N GLY A 244 9.36 3.94 -3.24
CA GLY A 244 9.59 2.52 -3.44
C GLY A 244 10.22 1.83 -2.23
N GLY A 245 10.60 0.57 -2.39
CA GLY A 245 11.39 -0.15 -1.39
C GLY A 245 12.83 0.37 -1.33
N MET A 246 13.50 0.16 -0.19
CA MET A 246 14.90 0.56 0.02
C MET A 246 15.86 -0.14 -0.96
N ASP A 247 15.52 -1.32 -1.44
CA ASP A 247 16.26 -2.08 -2.45
C ASP A 247 16.24 -1.42 -3.83
N LEU A 248 15.24 -0.59 -4.13
CA LEU A 248 15.17 0.20 -5.35
C LEU A 248 16.07 1.44 -5.33
N LYS A 249 16.48 1.91 -4.13
CA LYS A 249 17.35 3.10 -4.00
C LYS A 249 18.58 2.99 -4.90
N PHE A 250 19.15 1.79 -4.97
CA PHE A 250 20.24 1.45 -5.86
C PHE A 250 20.07 0.02 -6.42
N PRO A 251 20.22 -0.21 -7.73
CA PRO A 251 20.59 0.79 -8.77
C PRO A 251 19.38 1.52 -9.39
N HIS A 252 18.14 1.05 -9.17
CA HIS A 252 16.97 1.42 -9.95
C HIS A 252 16.71 2.94 -9.97
N HIS A 253 16.51 3.57 -8.82
CA HIS A 253 16.21 4.99 -8.73
C HIS A 253 17.41 5.90 -9.12
N ASP A 254 18.66 5.48 -8.86
CA ASP A 254 19.83 6.21 -9.36
C ASP A 254 19.89 6.19 -10.89
N CYS A 255 19.50 5.08 -11.53
CA CYS A 255 19.40 4.99 -12.99
C CYS A 255 18.26 5.88 -13.52
N GLU A 256 17.12 5.94 -12.86
CA GLU A 256 16.01 6.82 -13.25
C GLU A 256 16.41 8.31 -13.17
N ILE A 257 17.12 8.70 -12.11
CA ILE A 257 17.67 10.07 -12.00
C ILE A 257 18.59 10.35 -13.18
N ALA A 258 19.52 9.44 -13.47
CA ALA A 258 20.46 9.62 -14.57
C ALA A 258 19.76 9.73 -15.93
N GLN A 259 18.74 8.92 -16.18
CA GLN A 259 17.92 8.97 -17.39
C GLN A 259 17.16 10.29 -17.52
N SER A 260 16.53 10.75 -16.42
CA SER A 260 15.81 12.03 -16.40
C SER A 260 16.75 13.21 -16.65
N GLU A 261 17.89 13.26 -15.98
CA GLU A 261 18.89 14.31 -16.18
C GLU A 261 19.47 14.28 -17.59
N ALA A 262 19.69 13.10 -18.18
CA ALA A 262 20.13 12.96 -19.55
C ALA A 262 19.09 13.50 -20.56
N ILE A 263 17.78 13.32 -20.30
CA ILE A 263 16.72 13.73 -21.20
C ILE A 263 16.35 15.21 -21.00
N TYR A 264 16.17 15.65 -19.75
CA TYR A 264 15.56 16.95 -19.41
C TYR A 264 16.52 17.91 -18.70
N GLY A 265 17.66 17.44 -18.22
CA GLY A 265 18.62 18.25 -17.48
C GLY A 265 18.28 18.44 -15.99
N ASN A 266 17.23 17.78 -15.50
CA ASN A 266 16.77 17.85 -14.11
C ASN A 266 16.40 16.46 -13.56
N GLN A 267 16.40 16.34 -12.23
CA GLN A 267 15.91 15.14 -11.57
C GLN A 267 14.37 15.04 -11.64
N PRO A 268 13.79 13.82 -11.63
CA PRO A 268 12.36 13.64 -11.87
C PRO A 268 11.50 14.04 -10.67
N ALA A 269 12.02 13.94 -9.43
CA ALA A 269 11.21 14.17 -8.24
C ALA A 269 11.94 15.00 -7.19
N ASN A 270 11.18 15.81 -6.43
CA ASN A 270 11.72 16.64 -5.35
C ASN A 270 11.98 15.84 -4.08
N TYR A 271 11.10 14.89 -3.75
CA TYR A 271 11.20 14.06 -2.55
C TYR A 271 11.29 12.58 -2.91
N TRP A 272 12.29 11.91 -2.35
CA TRP A 272 12.51 10.46 -2.51
C TRP A 272 12.25 9.75 -1.20
N ILE A 273 11.22 8.90 -1.18
CA ILE A 273 10.79 8.19 0.03
C ILE A 273 11.00 6.69 -0.15
N HIS A 274 11.73 6.06 0.79
CA HIS A 274 12.04 4.64 0.72
C HIS A 274 11.54 3.90 1.96
N THR A 275 10.76 2.85 1.73
CA THR A 275 10.34 1.92 2.80
C THR A 275 11.42 0.88 3.04
N ASN A 276 11.87 0.75 4.29
CA ASN A 276 12.89 -0.22 4.65
C ASN A 276 12.36 -1.65 4.65
N MET A 277 13.28 -2.62 4.63
CA MET A 277 12.97 -4.05 4.48
C MET A 277 12.14 -4.59 5.65
N LEU A 278 11.37 -5.64 5.34
CA LEU A 278 10.84 -6.58 6.31
C LEU A 278 11.72 -7.83 6.32
N THR A 279 12.16 -8.22 7.51
CA THR A 279 12.97 -9.43 7.74
C THR A 279 12.14 -10.47 8.48
N SER A 280 12.55 -11.72 8.45
CA SER A 280 12.00 -12.78 9.28
C SER A 280 13.12 -13.39 10.10
N ASN A 281 13.01 -13.31 11.44
CA ASN A 281 14.07 -13.70 12.37
C ASN A 281 15.44 -13.06 12.03
N LYS A 282 15.42 -11.75 11.77
CA LYS A 282 16.58 -10.92 11.39
C LYS A 282 17.27 -11.32 10.08
N LYS A 283 16.64 -12.17 9.28
CA LYS A 283 17.13 -12.57 7.95
C LYS A 283 16.24 -12.00 6.85
N LYS A 284 16.83 -11.59 5.73
CA LYS A 284 16.09 -11.16 4.55
C LYS A 284 15.18 -12.31 4.08
N MET A 285 13.93 -12.01 3.79
CA MET A 285 13.03 -12.96 3.16
C MET A 285 13.49 -13.27 1.74
N SER A 286 13.63 -14.54 1.42
CA SER A 286 13.94 -14.99 0.07
C SER A 286 13.37 -16.38 -0.20
N LYS A 287 13.06 -16.66 -1.47
CA LYS A 287 12.56 -17.98 -1.89
C LYS A 287 13.57 -19.10 -1.62
N SER A 288 14.86 -18.81 -1.78
CA SER A 288 15.94 -19.77 -1.57
C SER A 288 16.11 -20.18 -0.11
N THR A 289 15.67 -19.36 0.84
CA THR A 289 15.74 -19.67 2.28
C THR A 289 14.44 -20.23 2.84
N GLY A 290 13.38 -20.30 2.04
CA GLY A 290 12.07 -20.85 2.45
C GLY A 290 11.37 -20.06 3.57
N ASN A 291 11.79 -18.80 3.82
CA ASN A 291 11.25 -17.95 4.88
C ASN A 291 10.32 -16.83 4.35
N ILE A 292 9.70 -17.07 3.20
CA ILE A 292 8.72 -16.15 2.63
C ILE A 292 7.41 -16.28 3.41
N LEU A 293 6.80 -15.14 3.69
CA LEU A 293 5.49 -15.01 4.32
C LEU A 293 4.52 -14.41 3.31
N LEU A 294 3.51 -15.16 2.93
CA LEU A 294 2.45 -14.73 2.04
C LEU A 294 1.28 -14.16 2.84
N LEU A 295 0.57 -13.19 2.27
CA LEU A 295 -0.65 -12.65 2.88
C LEU A 295 -1.70 -13.73 3.03
N THR A 296 -1.86 -14.56 2.00
CA THR A 296 -2.82 -15.67 1.95
C THR A 296 -2.60 -16.68 3.07
N ASP A 297 -1.33 -17.01 3.36
CA ASP A 297 -1.01 -17.95 4.45
C ASP A 297 -1.41 -17.38 5.81
N LEU A 298 -1.12 -16.08 6.06
CA LEU A 298 -1.45 -15.43 7.33
C LEU A 298 -2.97 -15.30 7.52
N ILE A 299 -3.73 -15.02 6.45
CA ILE A 299 -5.20 -14.98 6.52
C ILE A 299 -5.75 -16.39 6.81
N ASN A 300 -5.22 -17.43 6.15
CA ASN A 300 -5.61 -18.81 6.39
C ASN A 300 -5.26 -19.28 7.82
N ASP A 301 -4.19 -18.74 8.42
CA ASP A 301 -3.83 -18.95 9.83
C ASP A 301 -4.76 -18.20 10.80
N GLY A 302 -5.76 -17.45 10.30
CA GLY A 302 -6.78 -16.78 11.08
C GLY A 302 -6.45 -15.33 11.48
N TYR A 303 -5.43 -14.71 10.89
CA TYR A 303 -5.13 -13.29 11.14
C TYR A 303 -6.01 -12.39 10.28
N PHE A 304 -6.54 -11.34 10.88
CA PHE A 304 -7.28 -10.30 10.16
C PHE A 304 -6.36 -9.49 9.23
N ALA A 305 -6.85 -9.09 8.07
CA ALA A 305 -6.12 -8.21 7.17
C ALA A 305 -5.73 -6.89 7.85
N ASN A 306 -6.60 -6.33 8.66
CA ASN A 306 -6.33 -5.17 9.53
C ASN A 306 -5.16 -5.40 10.50
N ALA A 307 -5.03 -6.61 11.05
CA ALA A 307 -3.92 -6.95 11.96
C ALA A 307 -2.59 -7.00 11.20
N ILE A 308 -2.59 -7.58 10.01
CA ILE A 308 -1.40 -7.61 9.14
C ILE A 308 -1.02 -6.19 8.74
N ARG A 309 -1.99 -5.34 8.37
CA ARG A 309 -1.76 -3.93 8.08
C ARG A 309 -1.18 -3.18 9.26
N LEU A 310 -1.72 -3.33 10.47
CA LEU A 310 -1.19 -2.74 11.71
C LEU A 310 0.24 -3.22 12.00
N PHE A 311 0.52 -4.51 11.82
CA PHE A 311 1.86 -5.05 11.95
C PHE A 311 2.83 -4.37 10.98
N LEU A 312 2.47 -4.22 9.70
CA LEU A 312 3.31 -3.58 8.69
C LEU A 312 3.59 -2.09 8.99
N LEU A 313 2.68 -1.42 9.70
CA LEU A 313 2.78 -0.02 10.15
C LEU A 313 3.35 0.14 11.56
N SER A 314 3.61 -0.95 12.29
CA SER A 314 4.05 -0.91 13.69
C SER A 314 5.47 -0.37 13.90
N ALA A 315 6.30 -0.40 12.86
CA ALA A 315 7.61 0.24 12.84
C ALA A 315 7.60 1.41 11.85
N HIS A 316 8.39 2.45 12.16
CA HIS A 316 8.59 3.56 11.23
C HIS A 316 9.03 3.06 9.86
N TYR A 317 8.51 3.65 8.75
CA TYR A 317 8.77 3.15 7.40
C TYR A 317 10.26 3.07 7.04
N ARG A 318 11.10 3.96 7.62
CA ARG A 318 12.56 3.94 7.45
C ARG A 318 13.29 2.90 8.29
N SER A 319 12.61 2.27 9.24
CA SER A 319 13.21 1.23 10.09
C SER A 319 12.98 -0.15 9.51
N VAL A 320 13.93 -1.04 9.68
CA VAL A 320 13.73 -2.47 9.42
C VAL A 320 12.62 -2.97 10.34
N LEU A 321 11.66 -3.69 9.77
CA LEU A 321 10.62 -4.39 10.52
C LEU A 321 10.99 -5.88 10.55
N ASP A 322 11.07 -6.46 11.74
CA ASP A 322 11.35 -7.89 11.87
C ASP A 322 10.08 -8.66 12.22
N PHE A 323 9.72 -9.61 11.37
CA PHE A 323 8.58 -10.47 11.59
C PHE A 323 8.90 -11.48 12.69
N ASN A 324 8.02 -11.53 13.67
CA ASN A 324 7.89 -12.63 14.61
C ASN A 324 6.41 -12.82 14.96
N LYS A 325 6.03 -14.05 15.28
CA LYS A 325 4.62 -14.40 15.53
C LYS A 325 4.01 -13.53 16.64
N LYS A 326 4.75 -13.27 17.72
CA LYS A 326 4.26 -12.46 18.84
C LYS A 326 3.88 -11.04 18.40
N ALA A 327 4.70 -10.39 17.56
CA ALA A 327 4.39 -9.05 17.08
C ALA A 327 3.12 -9.03 16.21
N LEU A 328 2.87 -10.08 15.44
CA LEU A 328 1.63 -10.23 14.68
C LEU A 328 0.44 -10.52 15.61
N ASP A 329 0.59 -11.36 16.64
CA ASP A 329 -0.44 -11.63 17.66
C ASP A 329 -0.81 -10.34 18.42
N ASP A 330 0.21 -9.51 18.77
CA ASP A 330 0.00 -8.21 19.41
C ASP A 330 -0.78 -7.24 18.48
N ALA A 331 -0.46 -7.23 17.18
CA ALA A 331 -1.17 -6.44 16.18
C ALA A 331 -2.61 -6.95 15.97
N ASN A 332 -2.85 -8.26 16.03
CA ASN A 332 -4.17 -8.84 15.95
C ASN A 332 -5.04 -8.45 17.16
N SER A 333 -4.47 -8.51 18.35
CA SER A 333 -5.14 -8.02 19.57
C SER A 333 -5.47 -6.53 19.51
N LEU A 334 -4.58 -5.73 18.90
CA LEU A 334 -4.82 -4.30 18.71
C LEU A 334 -5.93 -4.03 17.68
N ALA A 335 -5.96 -4.81 16.60
CA ALA A 335 -7.04 -4.72 15.59
C ALA A 335 -8.40 -5.01 16.22
N SER A 336 -8.52 -6.10 17.01
CA SER A 336 -9.73 -6.43 17.75
C SER A 336 -10.12 -5.30 18.70
N ARG A 337 -9.15 -4.72 19.42
CA ARG A 337 -9.40 -3.60 20.32
C ARG A 337 -9.99 -2.38 19.59
N PHE A 338 -9.48 -2.00 18.42
CA PHE A 338 -10.03 -0.86 17.66
C PHE A 338 -11.44 -1.15 17.16
N PHE A 339 -11.72 -2.40 16.82
CA PHE A 339 -13.05 -2.83 16.46
C PHE A 339 -14.02 -2.75 17.66
N ASP A 340 -13.64 -3.28 18.83
CA ASP A 340 -14.43 -3.19 20.07
C ASP A 340 -14.69 -1.72 20.44
N THR A 341 -13.67 -0.86 20.27
CA THR A 341 -13.80 0.57 20.53
C THR A 341 -14.86 1.21 19.62
N TYR A 342 -14.87 0.87 18.33
CA TYR A 342 -15.89 1.33 17.38
C TYR A 342 -17.30 0.86 17.78
N HIS A 343 -17.44 -0.41 18.13
CA HIS A 343 -18.69 -0.98 18.58
C HIS A 343 -19.21 -0.29 19.86
N ASN A 344 -18.34 -0.07 20.82
CA ASN A 344 -18.65 0.61 22.07
C ASN A 344 -19.11 2.06 21.85
N LEU A 345 -18.52 2.80 20.89
CA LEU A 345 -18.97 4.14 20.53
C LEU A 345 -20.42 4.15 20.03
N ASN A 346 -20.81 3.16 19.22
CA ASN A 346 -22.18 3.02 18.74
C ASN A 346 -23.16 2.71 19.88
N ILE A 347 -22.77 1.90 20.86
CA ILE A 347 -23.59 1.60 22.05
C ILE A 347 -23.81 2.89 22.86
N ILE A 348 -22.76 3.66 23.14
CA ILE A 348 -22.86 4.92 23.89
C ILE A 348 -23.79 5.90 23.16
N ASP A 349 -23.72 6.01 21.84
CA ASP A 349 -24.59 6.89 21.05
C ASP A 349 -26.07 6.49 21.18
N ILE A 350 -26.37 5.19 21.17
CA ILE A 350 -27.72 4.66 21.39
C ILE A 350 -28.20 4.99 22.81
N GLU A 351 -27.37 4.72 23.83
CA GLU A 351 -27.73 4.98 25.24
C GLU A 351 -27.97 6.48 25.52
N LEU A 352 -27.20 7.37 24.88
CA LEU A 352 -27.43 8.82 24.98
C LEU A 352 -28.71 9.28 24.28
N LYS A 353 -29.10 8.64 23.20
CA LYS A 353 -30.35 8.93 22.47
C LYS A 353 -31.57 8.46 23.23
N SER A 354 -31.49 7.35 23.98
CA SER A 354 -32.57 6.82 24.82
C SER A 354 -32.76 7.54 26.15
N ASN A 355 -31.96 8.58 26.47
CA ASN A 355 -31.90 9.27 27.76
C ASN A 355 -31.49 8.40 28.98
N GLU A 356 -31.04 7.17 28.76
CA GLU A 356 -30.62 6.29 29.87
C GLU A 356 -29.31 6.75 30.55
N LEU A 357 -28.53 7.61 29.87
CA LEU A 357 -27.31 8.24 30.42
C LEU A 357 -27.57 9.55 31.19
N ASN A 358 -28.79 10.11 31.15
CA ASN A 358 -29.10 11.38 31.82
C ASN A 358 -29.19 11.29 33.32
N ASP A 359 -29.17 10.09 33.91
CA ASP A 359 -29.30 9.87 35.36
C ASP A 359 -27.93 9.68 36.06
N VAL A 360 -26.89 10.28 35.49
CA VAL A 360 -25.53 10.07 36.00
C VAL A 360 -25.16 11.09 37.06
N ASN A 361 -24.97 10.60 38.26
CA ASN A 361 -24.32 11.24 39.40
C ASN A 361 -23.30 12.31 38.98
N ASN A 362 -23.58 13.57 39.23
CA ASN A 362 -22.82 14.78 38.93
C ASN A 362 -21.39 14.85 39.53
N LYS A 363 -20.84 13.74 40.01
CA LYS A 363 -19.56 13.67 40.74
C LYS A 363 -18.39 13.10 39.91
N LYS A 364 -18.62 12.58 38.67
CA LYS A 364 -17.56 12.00 37.86
C LYS A 364 -16.92 13.05 36.96
N PRO A 365 -15.59 12.96 36.69
CA PRO A 365 -14.94 13.88 35.80
C PRO A 365 -15.53 13.76 34.37
N GLN A 366 -15.74 14.91 33.74
CA GLN A 366 -16.25 15.01 32.37
C GLN A 366 -15.09 15.34 31.42
N ILE A 367 -14.99 14.61 30.30
CA ILE A 367 -14.02 14.95 29.26
C ILE A 367 -14.40 16.27 28.59
N SER A 368 -13.46 17.19 28.54
CA SER A 368 -13.63 18.48 27.87
C SER A 368 -13.37 18.38 26.36
N ARG A 369 -14.00 19.28 25.59
CA ARG A 369 -13.71 19.43 24.15
C ARG A 369 -12.23 19.64 23.89
N LYS A 370 -11.56 20.43 24.70
CA LYS A 370 -10.14 20.74 24.57
C LYS A 370 -9.25 19.50 24.74
N GLU A 371 -9.58 18.57 25.63
CA GLU A 371 -8.84 17.31 25.79
C GLU A 371 -8.96 16.46 24.51
N LEU A 372 -10.15 16.37 23.92
CA LEU A 372 -10.36 15.66 22.65
C LEU A 372 -9.60 16.31 21.48
N GLU A 373 -9.63 17.64 21.39
CA GLU A 373 -8.87 18.41 20.40
C GLU A 373 -7.36 18.19 20.55
N ASN A 374 -6.84 18.11 21.77
CA ASN A 374 -5.43 17.79 22.01
C ASN A 374 -5.06 16.40 21.49
N ILE A 375 -5.91 15.39 21.70
CA ILE A 375 -5.67 14.04 21.19
C ILE A 375 -5.68 14.04 19.64
N ASP A 376 -6.63 14.71 19.00
CA ASP A 376 -6.68 14.85 17.54
C ASP A 376 -5.40 15.52 17.01
N VAL A 377 -4.96 16.58 17.67
CA VAL A 377 -3.71 17.30 17.33
C VAL A 377 -2.49 16.40 17.52
N ASP A 378 -2.42 15.60 18.57
CA ASP A 378 -1.28 14.70 18.81
C ASP A 378 -1.23 13.57 17.77
N CYS A 379 -2.36 12.99 17.38
CA CYS A 379 -2.44 12.06 16.26
C CYS A 379 -1.92 12.69 14.96
N LYS A 380 -2.40 13.88 14.63
CA LYS A 380 -1.96 14.64 13.46
C LYS A 380 -0.46 14.96 13.51
N ASN A 381 0.04 15.45 14.65
CA ASN A 381 1.45 15.81 14.82
C ASN A 381 2.39 14.60 14.68
N ALA A 382 1.94 13.41 15.03
CA ALA A 382 2.70 12.18 14.82
C ALA A 382 2.97 11.94 13.33
N LEU A 383 1.97 12.13 12.48
CA LEU A 383 2.11 11.95 11.02
C LEU A 383 2.78 13.15 10.33
N LEU A 384 2.65 14.37 10.88
CA LEU A 384 3.39 15.54 10.40
C LEU A 384 4.91 15.40 10.61
N ASP A 385 5.36 14.53 11.50
CA ASP A 385 6.77 14.26 11.76
C ASP A 385 7.22 13.00 10.98
N ASP A 386 7.34 13.14 9.68
CA ASP A 386 7.87 12.09 8.79
C ASP A 386 7.02 10.81 8.81
N PHE A 387 5.69 10.98 8.82
CA PHE A 387 4.74 9.87 8.80
C PHE A 387 5.00 8.83 9.90
N ASN A 388 5.24 9.28 11.13
CA ASN A 388 5.61 8.43 12.27
C ASN A 388 4.42 7.56 12.72
N THR A 389 4.24 6.43 12.06
CA THR A 389 3.14 5.49 12.32
C THR A 389 3.17 4.86 13.71
N PRO A 390 4.32 4.46 14.30
CA PRO A 390 4.33 3.95 15.68
C PRO A 390 3.77 4.97 16.70
N LYS A 391 4.15 6.23 16.55
CA LYS A 391 3.64 7.29 17.41
C LYS A 391 2.15 7.55 17.16
N PHE A 392 1.73 7.57 15.91
CA PHE A 392 0.32 7.72 15.53
C PHE A 392 -0.56 6.60 16.13
N ILE A 393 -0.14 5.34 15.99
CA ILE A 393 -0.84 4.19 16.58
C ILE A 393 -0.89 4.31 18.12
N SER A 394 0.19 4.78 18.75
CA SER A 394 0.22 5.01 20.21
C SER A 394 -0.83 6.06 20.65
N GLU A 395 -1.02 7.13 19.89
CA GLU A 395 -2.05 8.15 20.17
C GLU A 395 -3.47 7.58 19.96
N LEU A 396 -3.69 6.76 18.92
CA LEU A 396 -4.95 6.03 18.73
C LEU A 396 -5.28 5.08 19.87
N ILE A 397 -4.28 4.40 20.43
CA ILE A 397 -4.47 3.56 21.63
C ILE A 397 -4.91 4.41 22.83
N LYS A 398 -4.40 5.63 23.00
CA LYS A 398 -4.84 6.54 24.07
C LYS A 398 -6.30 6.95 23.85
N LEU A 399 -6.67 7.25 22.61
CA LEU A 399 -8.05 7.57 22.23
C LEU A 399 -9.00 6.40 22.55
N SER A 400 -8.64 5.17 22.14
CA SER A 400 -9.38 3.95 22.49
C SER A 400 -9.54 3.78 24.03
N LYS A 401 -8.45 3.97 24.80
CA LYS A 401 -8.52 3.91 26.27
C LYS A 401 -9.43 4.98 26.88
N THR A 402 -9.55 6.13 26.25
CA THR A 402 -10.48 7.18 26.69
C THR A 402 -11.93 6.74 26.49
N ILE A 403 -12.22 6.12 25.34
CA ILE A 403 -13.53 5.52 25.04
C ILE A 403 -13.86 4.42 26.05
N ASP A 404 -12.91 3.52 26.35
CA ASP A 404 -13.09 2.47 27.37
C ASP A 404 -13.46 3.06 28.75
N LYS A 405 -12.91 4.21 29.15
CA LYS A 405 -13.26 4.87 30.40
C LYS A 405 -14.70 5.40 30.41
N ILE A 406 -15.18 5.86 29.23
CA ILE A 406 -16.57 6.33 29.09
C ILE A 406 -17.52 5.15 29.16
N VAL A 407 -17.29 4.09 28.39
CA VAL A 407 -18.08 2.85 28.42
C VAL A 407 -18.18 2.27 29.83
N ASN A 408 -17.07 2.21 30.57
CA ASN A 408 -16.99 1.71 31.92
C ASN A 408 -17.54 2.72 32.98
N LYS A 409 -18.20 3.81 32.51
CA LYS A 409 -18.79 4.85 33.38
C LYS A 409 -17.79 5.47 34.37
N LYS A 410 -16.48 5.49 34.02
CA LYS A 410 -15.40 6.14 34.79
C LYS A 410 -15.20 7.61 34.39
N LEU A 411 -15.67 7.97 33.22
CA LEU A 411 -15.58 9.31 32.62
C LEU A 411 -16.95 9.64 32.00
N ASN A 412 -17.42 10.86 32.20
CA ASN A 412 -18.65 11.34 31.56
C ASN A 412 -18.36 12.05 30.25
N ILE A 413 -19.30 12.01 29.32
CA ILE A 413 -19.25 12.71 28.04
C ILE A 413 -20.63 13.31 27.73
N ASN A 414 -20.67 14.53 27.20
CA ASN A 414 -21.89 15.09 26.64
C ASN A 414 -22.06 14.73 25.17
N LYS A 415 -23.26 14.86 24.64
CA LYS A 415 -23.59 14.51 23.24
C LYS A 415 -22.65 15.14 22.21
N GLY A 416 -22.39 16.47 22.31
CA GLY A 416 -21.54 17.17 21.33
C GLY A 416 -20.07 16.72 21.37
N ASN A 417 -19.57 16.33 22.56
CA ASN A 417 -18.23 15.76 22.68
C ASN A 417 -18.18 14.31 22.19
N LEU A 418 -19.25 13.53 22.34
CA LEU A 418 -19.35 12.17 21.80
C LEU A 418 -19.36 12.18 20.27
N GLU A 419 -20.16 13.04 19.64
CA GLU A 419 -20.19 13.23 18.19
C GLU A 419 -18.79 13.53 17.65
N TYR A 420 -18.07 14.45 18.31
CA TYR A 420 -16.70 14.78 17.93
C TYR A 420 -15.70 13.65 18.18
N LEU A 421 -15.84 12.95 19.29
CA LEU A 421 -14.99 11.78 19.60
C LEU A 421 -15.14 10.70 18.53
N ASN A 422 -16.37 10.44 18.10
CA ASN A 422 -16.64 9.52 16.99
C ASN A 422 -16.02 10.01 15.67
N GLU A 423 -16.20 11.29 15.33
CA GLU A 423 -15.62 11.92 14.13
C GLU A 423 -14.10 11.74 14.09
N ILE A 424 -13.38 12.09 15.17
CA ILE A 424 -11.91 12.00 15.20
C ILE A 424 -11.43 10.54 15.18
N PHE A 425 -12.14 9.63 15.85
CA PHE A 425 -11.80 8.20 15.85
C PHE A 425 -11.92 7.62 14.44
N MET A 426 -13.06 7.84 13.78
CA MET A 426 -13.32 7.40 12.41
C MET A 426 -12.32 8.00 11.40
N LYS A 427 -12.06 9.29 11.51
CA LYS A 427 -11.05 9.99 10.69
C LYS A 427 -9.67 9.35 10.79
N HIS A 428 -9.23 9.01 12.00
CA HIS A 428 -7.92 8.42 12.20
C HIS A 428 -7.86 6.95 11.80
N LEU A 429 -8.95 6.19 11.93
CA LEU A 429 -9.06 4.83 11.39
C LEU A 429 -9.01 4.84 9.85
N ASP A 430 -9.67 5.82 9.21
CA ASP A 430 -9.58 5.97 7.74
C ASP A 430 -8.14 6.30 7.28
N ILE A 431 -7.44 7.21 7.98
CA ILE A 431 -6.02 7.49 7.69
C ILE A 431 -5.17 6.23 7.88
N LEU A 432 -5.44 5.43 8.89
CA LEU A 432 -4.77 4.15 9.13
C LEU A 432 -5.11 3.12 8.02
N GLY A 433 -6.21 3.35 7.28
CA GLY A 433 -6.76 2.42 6.29
C GLY A 433 -7.38 1.18 6.93
N PHE A 434 -7.93 1.35 8.13
CA PHE A 434 -8.58 0.29 8.87
C PHE A 434 -9.98 0.01 8.30
N ASP A 435 -10.22 -1.21 7.82
CA ASP A 435 -11.52 -1.62 7.29
C ASP A 435 -12.40 -2.20 8.40
N LEU A 436 -13.42 -1.43 8.78
CA LEU A 436 -14.37 -1.85 9.81
C LEU A 436 -15.36 -2.91 9.31
N LEU A 437 -15.67 -2.94 8.01
CA LEU A 437 -16.66 -3.87 7.46
C LEU A 437 -16.13 -5.29 7.37
N ASP A 438 -14.90 -5.45 6.87
CA ASP A 438 -14.28 -6.77 6.72
C ASP A 438 -14.12 -7.47 8.08
N GLN A 439 -13.66 -6.73 9.07
CA GLN A 439 -13.51 -7.25 10.43
C GLN A 439 -14.85 -7.51 11.13
N TYR A 440 -15.89 -6.69 10.85
CA TYR A 440 -17.23 -6.90 11.40
C TYR A 440 -17.86 -8.21 10.91
N MET A 441 -17.76 -8.48 9.64
CA MET A 441 -18.30 -9.72 9.04
C MET A 441 -17.63 -10.95 9.66
N LEU A 442 -16.31 -10.92 9.79
CA LEU A 442 -15.55 -12.05 10.35
C LEU A 442 -15.77 -12.19 11.86
N TYR A 443 -15.82 -11.09 12.62
CA TYR A 443 -16.10 -11.10 14.08
C TYR A 443 -17.51 -11.62 14.36
N SER A 444 -18.50 -11.18 13.62
CA SER A 444 -19.88 -11.67 13.74
C SER A 444 -19.99 -13.16 13.39
N GLN A 445 -19.16 -13.65 12.49
CA GLN A 445 -19.07 -15.07 12.15
C GLN A 445 -18.45 -15.87 13.32
N ILE A 446 -17.32 -15.41 13.87
CA ILE A 446 -16.63 -16.05 15.01
C ILE A 446 -17.51 -16.05 16.27
N GLU A 447 -18.19 -14.94 16.59
CA GLU A 447 -19.13 -14.91 17.72
C GLU A 447 -20.30 -15.88 17.53
N ARG A 448 -20.83 -16.00 16.32
CA ARG A 448 -21.88 -16.98 16.01
C ARG A 448 -21.38 -18.42 16.12
N GLU A 449 -20.16 -18.69 15.63
CA GLU A 449 -19.53 -20.00 15.76
C GLU A 449 -19.27 -20.36 17.23
N ALA A 450 -18.75 -19.42 18.02
CA ALA A 450 -18.50 -19.60 19.46
C ALA A 450 -19.78 -19.74 20.28
N LYS A 451 -20.83 -18.96 19.94
CA LYS A 451 -22.07 -18.91 20.71
C LYS A 451 -23.05 -20.05 20.37
N PHE A 452 -23.00 -20.55 19.15
CA PHE A 452 -23.95 -21.55 18.64
C PHE A 452 -23.30 -22.86 18.19
N GLY A 453 -21.96 -23.00 18.26
CA GLY A 453 -21.24 -24.20 17.80
C GLY A 453 -21.42 -24.49 16.29
N LEU A 454 -21.77 -23.49 15.50
CA LEU A 454 -22.09 -23.62 14.09
C LEU A 454 -20.94 -23.08 13.25
N GLN A 455 -20.23 -23.96 12.52
CA GLN A 455 -19.32 -23.53 11.45
C GLN A 455 -20.16 -23.04 10.25
N PHE A 456 -20.17 -21.72 10.02
CA PHE A 456 -20.81 -21.11 8.85
C PHE A 456 -19.79 -20.94 7.72
N SER A 457 -19.95 -21.72 6.64
CA SER A 457 -19.38 -21.36 5.34
C SER A 457 -20.33 -20.42 4.59
N MET A 458 -19.81 -19.55 3.69
CA MET A 458 -20.65 -18.70 2.83
C MET A 458 -21.67 -19.51 2.00
N GLU A 459 -21.39 -20.78 1.72
CA GLU A 459 -22.32 -21.71 1.06
C GLU A 459 -23.58 -22.02 1.89
N LYS A 460 -23.49 -21.96 3.23
CA LYS A 460 -24.62 -22.27 4.12
C LYS A 460 -25.51 -21.08 4.46
N SER A 461 -25.13 -19.87 4.09
CA SER A 461 -25.99 -18.67 4.30
C SER A 461 -27.29 -18.75 3.49
N GLY A 462 -27.28 -19.34 2.31
CA GLY A 462 -28.47 -19.62 1.52
C GLY A 462 -29.41 -20.63 2.21
N GLU A 463 -28.86 -21.71 2.76
CA GLU A 463 -29.64 -22.71 3.50
C GLU A 463 -30.28 -22.14 4.78
N LEU A 464 -29.59 -21.19 5.45
CA LEU A 464 -30.12 -20.50 6.63
C LEU A 464 -31.29 -19.57 6.26
N LEU A 465 -31.18 -18.81 5.19
CA LEU A 465 -32.26 -17.99 4.66
C LEU A 465 -33.48 -18.85 4.30
N ASP A 466 -33.27 -20.00 3.66
CA ASP A 466 -34.34 -20.97 3.37
C ASP A 466 -35.04 -21.50 4.64
N ILE A 467 -34.29 -21.73 5.72
CA ILE A 467 -34.83 -22.15 7.01
C ILE A 467 -35.65 -21.01 7.63
N ILE A 468 -35.16 -19.78 7.61
CA ILE A 468 -35.83 -18.59 8.14
C ILE A 468 -37.14 -18.32 7.35
N GLU A 469 -37.12 -18.44 6.03
CA GLU A 469 -38.33 -18.36 5.18
C GLU A 469 -39.34 -19.46 5.51
N LYS A 470 -38.88 -20.69 5.74
CA LYS A 470 -39.77 -21.80 6.17
C LYS A 470 -40.38 -21.55 7.56
N ILE A 471 -39.63 -20.97 8.51
CA ILE A 471 -40.15 -20.61 9.83
C ILE A 471 -41.19 -19.52 9.68
N ARG A 472 -40.96 -18.47 8.88
CA ARG A 472 -41.90 -17.40 8.58
C ARG A 472 -43.17 -17.94 7.93
N SER A 473 -43.02 -18.80 6.96
CA SER A 473 -44.18 -19.44 6.27
C SER A 473 -45.00 -20.29 7.24
N LYS A 474 -44.38 -21.01 8.17
CA LYS A 474 -45.10 -21.74 9.22
C LYS A 474 -45.81 -20.82 10.20
N ALA A 475 -45.19 -19.71 10.61
CA ALA A 475 -45.86 -18.73 11.48
C ALA A 475 -47.13 -18.17 10.79
N ARG A 476 -47.05 -17.83 9.51
CA ARG A 476 -48.26 -17.40 8.74
C ARG A 476 -49.34 -18.50 8.67
N ALA A 477 -48.93 -19.74 8.44
CA ALA A 477 -49.86 -20.86 8.34
C ALA A 477 -50.67 -21.12 9.64
N ILE A 478 -50.12 -20.70 10.79
CA ILE A 478 -50.84 -20.79 12.10
C ILE A 478 -51.38 -19.43 12.57
N ALA A 479 -51.47 -18.45 11.63
CA ALA A 479 -51.92 -17.06 11.89
C ALA A 479 -51.14 -16.29 12.96
N ASP A 480 -49.85 -16.64 13.16
CA ASP A 480 -48.89 -15.87 14.01
C ASP A 480 -48.24 -14.79 13.12
N TYR A 481 -49.00 -13.73 12.83
CA TYR A 481 -48.56 -12.62 11.97
C TYR A 481 -47.47 -11.77 12.65
N ASP A 482 -47.47 -11.66 14.01
CA ASP A 482 -46.49 -10.91 14.75
C ASP A 482 -45.08 -11.49 14.55
N THR A 483 -44.91 -12.81 14.67
CA THR A 483 -43.65 -13.50 14.37
C THR A 483 -43.26 -13.37 12.89
N SER A 484 -44.20 -13.50 11.99
CA SER A 484 -43.93 -13.37 10.54
C SER A 484 -43.46 -11.98 10.14
N ASP A 485 -44.10 -10.93 10.68
CA ASP A 485 -43.76 -9.55 10.39
C ASP A 485 -42.43 -9.16 11.05
N PHE A 486 -42.18 -9.61 12.30
CA PHE A 486 -40.89 -9.43 12.96
C PHE A 486 -39.74 -10.01 12.11
N ILE A 487 -39.87 -11.23 11.60
CA ILE A 487 -38.83 -11.86 10.73
C ILE A 487 -38.62 -11.04 9.46
N ARG A 488 -39.68 -10.59 8.80
CA ARG A 488 -39.58 -9.76 7.59
C ARG A 488 -38.84 -8.45 7.87
N ASP A 489 -39.22 -7.76 8.95
CA ASP A 489 -38.69 -6.46 9.28
C ASP A 489 -37.21 -6.53 9.69
N GLU A 490 -36.81 -7.58 10.41
CA GLU A 490 -35.40 -7.82 10.75
C GLU A 490 -34.56 -8.17 9.51
N LEU A 491 -35.09 -8.97 8.59
CA LEU A 491 -34.37 -9.28 7.32
C LEU A 491 -34.29 -8.05 6.40
N SER A 492 -35.32 -7.21 6.36
CA SER A 492 -35.32 -5.95 5.61
C SER A 492 -34.25 -4.96 6.14
N LYS A 493 -34.04 -4.88 7.47
CA LYS A 493 -32.97 -4.09 8.08
C LYS A 493 -31.57 -4.59 7.68
N LEU A 494 -31.43 -5.86 7.33
CA LEU A 494 -30.22 -6.48 6.84
C LEU A 494 -30.07 -6.41 5.31
N GLY A 495 -31.00 -5.73 4.61
CA GLY A 495 -30.94 -5.54 3.16
C GLY A 495 -31.54 -6.70 2.34
N TYR A 496 -32.29 -7.63 2.97
CA TYR A 496 -32.97 -8.71 2.28
C TYR A 496 -34.45 -8.35 2.03
N GLU A 497 -34.85 -8.24 0.77
CA GLU A 497 -36.26 -8.08 0.41
C GLU A 497 -36.95 -9.44 0.27
N ILE A 498 -37.92 -9.69 1.13
CA ILE A 498 -38.79 -10.89 1.02
C ILE A 498 -40.10 -10.49 0.41
N GLN A 499 -40.38 -11.05 -0.75
CA GLN A 499 -41.72 -10.91 -1.40
C GLN A 499 -42.67 -11.95 -0.84
N ASP A 500 -43.86 -11.51 -0.40
CA ASP A 500 -44.96 -12.40 -0.07
C ASP A 500 -45.43 -13.06 -1.35
N LYS A 501 -45.23 -14.38 -1.47
CA LYS A 501 -45.89 -15.17 -2.50
C LYS A 501 -47.31 -15.47 -2.02
N ASP A 502 -48.33 -14.99 -2.76
CA ASP A 502 -49.74 -15.28 -2.56
C ASP A 502 -50.03 -16.80 -2.60
#